data_73f55741292578703ed588b7fe837bd6
#
_entry.id   73f55741292578703ed588b7fe837bd6
#
_cell.length_a   1.000
_cell.length_b   1.000
_cell.length_c   1.000
_cell.angle_alpha   90.00
_cell.angle_beta   90.00
_cell.angle_gamma   90.00
#
_symmetry.space_group_name_H-M   'P 1'
#
loop_
_entity.id
_entity.type
_entity.pdbx_description
1 polymer ?
#
loop_
_entity_poly.entity_id
_entity_poly.type
_entity_poly.pdbx_seq_one_letter_code
_entity_poly.pdbx_strand_id
1 'polypeptide(L)'
;MRVLAVIVLYKMRPSESVAFRTLQAAISALHLRQDEIRVLLYDNTPGGCDPGPLPEGVQYEAAKQNAGLAAAYNCALAIALGAKYTWLLTLDQDTTLPTDYLSRMSKIALEIESDNRVAAIVPRLLDAGRSLSPLFFRFWGVSYLSHSFEGIPSRDTYALNSASLFRVSALKQIGGFNPYFWLDYLDTYVYRQFHLHGRNVYVAGDIQVEHELSLHGGELRPDRFRNYLQVESAFCDLYRGNMRGLALTVRLFGRIWRHQTRGVNAAIRQLTWNALKKRVFQSRKRRIQDWKSEMEQRMLCCSGVRKGRDLSEKRPSISVCMAAYNGERYITAQLLSILSQLAAEDEVIVVDDASTDGTRERVQSLQDGRIRLIEHSRNMGVSRTFEDAIRGASGMILFLSDQDDLWVADKVSTILQQFQDNPSVTLVASDAAPIDQGGNSISESYLAGRGNFSPGLFANLIRNHYIGCTLAFRASLGSEFLPLPHRFDILHDIWIGVRNSLARGQAVYIDRPLILYRRHPHTVTGRKGLTLSHRIRVRLHLLLALAEFSISKRIKM
;
A
#
# COMPACT_ATOMS: atom_id res chain seq x y z
N MET A 1 15.53 -25.65 7.31
CA MET A 1 14.56 -24.53 7.29
C MET A 1 15.00 -23.48 8.31
N ARG A 2 15.16 -22.19 7.94
CA ARG A 2 15.56 -21.13 8.90
C ARG A 2 14.33 -20.31 9.29
N VAL A 3 13.98 -20.30 10.58
CA VAL A 3 12.79 -19.64 11.12
C VAL A 3 13.17 -18.55 12.12
N LEU A 4 12.58 -17.37 11.97
CA LEU A 4 12.47 -16.40 13.06
C LEU A 4 11.06 -16.49 13.64
N ALA A 5 10.93 -16.78 14.92
CA ALA A 5 9.65 -16.71 15.63
C ALA A 5 9.54 -15.36 16.32
N VAL A 6 8.41 -14.67 16.20
CA VAL A 6 8.13 -13.46 16.96
C VAL A 6 6.93 -13.68 17.87
N ILE A 7 7.09 -13.37 19.16
CA ILE A 7 6.03 -13.37 20.15
C ILE A 7 5.80 -11.93 20.58
N VAL A 8 4.57 -11.46 20.46
CA VAL A 8 4.21 -10.10 20.85
C VAL A 8 3.66 -10.10 22.26
N LEU A 9 4.38 -9.43 23.17
CA LEU A 9 4.02 -9.30 24.57
C LEU A 9 3.34 -7.93 24.84
N TYR A 10 2.42 -7.90 25.79
CA TYR A 10 1.82 -6.68 26.29
C TYR A 10 1.40 -6.84 27.74
N LYS A 11 2.00 -6.06 28.65
CA LYS A 11 1.77 -6.11 30.11
C LYS A 11 1.93 -7.53 30.68
N MET A 12 2.92 -8.26 30.18
CA MET A 12 3.20 -9.63 30.56
C MET A 12 4.70 -9.90 30.45
N ARG A 13 5.29 -10.55 31.45
CA ARG A 13 6.69 -10.99 31.40
C ARG A 13 6.83 -12.20 30.47
N PRO A 14 8.00 -12.42 29.85
CA PRO A 14 8.24 -13.60 29.04
C PRO A 14 7.89 -14.93 29.72
N SER A 15 8.26 -15.06 30.99
CA SER A 15 7.99 -16.27 31.81
C SER A 15 6.50 -16.57 32.03
N GLU A 16 5.64 -15.54 31.94
CA GLU A 16 4.19 -15.67 32.09
C GLU A 16 3.51 -16.05 30.76
N SER A 17 4.17 -15.77 29.62
CA SER A 17 3.61 -16.07 28.30
C SER A 17 3.50 -17.57 28.04
N VAL A 18 2.27 -18.01 27.76
CA VAL A 18 2.00 -19.41 27.38
C VAL A 18 2.67 -19.73 26.04
N ALA A 19 2.61 -18.82 25.08
CA ALA A 19 3.25 -18.98 23.77
C ALA A 19 4.76 -19.15 23.90
N PHE A 20 5.42 -18.38 24.75
CA PHE A 20 6.85 -18.52 24.94
C PHE A 20 7.22 -19.86 25.56
N ARG A 21 6.52 -20.29 26.62
CA ARG A 21 6.78 -21.59 27.26
C ARG A 21 6.54 -22.77 26.32
N THR A 22 5.42 -22.75 25.60
CA THR A 22 5.08 -23.86 24.67
C THR A 22 5.97 -23.87 23.43
N LEU A 23 6.40 -22.70 22.93
CA LEU A 23 7.39 -22.61 21.86
C LEU A 23 8.75 -23.17 22.30
N GLN A 24 9.22 -22.85 23.52
CA GLN A 24 10.46 -23.39 24.06
C GLN A 24 10.39 -24.93 24.19
N ALA A 25 9.26 -25.47 24.65
CA ALA A 25 9.05 -26.92 24.69
C ALA A 25 9.10 -27.54 23.29
N ALA A 26 8.47 -26.89 22.28
CA ALA A 26 8.50 -27.36 20.90
C ALA A 26 9.91 -27.28 20.28
N ILE A 27 10.70 -26.26 20.62
CA ILE A 27 12.11 -26.15 20.19
C ILE A 27 12.94 -27.26 20.83
N SER A 28 12.76 -27.52 22.12
CA SER A 28 13.50 -28.60 22.83
C SER A 28 13.15 -29.99 22.32
N ALA A 29 11.92 -30.21 21.86
CA ALA A 29 11.49 -31.46 21.25
C ALA A 29 12.03 -31.67 19.82
N LEU A 30 12.43 -30.58 19.16
CA LEU A 30 13.06 -30.61 17.85
C LEU A 30 14.56 -30.86 18.02
N HIS A 31 15.07 -32.02 17.66
CA HIS A 31 16.51 -32.30 17.63
C HIS A 31 17.23 -31.52 16.49
N LEU A 32 16.81 -30.27 16.21
CA LEU A 32 17.41 -29.39 15.23
C LEU A 32 18.58 -28.61 15.85
N ARG A 33 19.52 -28.19 14.99
CA ARG A 33 20.60 -27.28 15.40
C ARG A 33 19.99 -25.95 15.85
N GLN A 34 20.43 -25.42 16.98
CA GLN A 34 19.97 -24.15 17.58
C GLN A 34 20.07 -22.94 16.62
N ASP A 35 20.89 -23.03 15.56
CA ASP A 35 21.07 -21.97 14.56
C ASP A 35 19.91 -21.85 13.57
N GLU A 36 18.99 -22.79 13.52
CA GLU A 36 17.89 -22.80 12.56
C GLU A 36 16.64 -22.07 13.04
N ILE A 37 16.46 -21.90 14.36
CA ILE A 37 15.33 -21.20 14.97
C ILE A 37 15.83 -20.15 15.95
N ARG A 38 15.40 -18.91 15.78
CA ARG A 38 15.60 -17.80 16.71
C ARG A 38 14.25 -17.23 17.14
N VAL A 39 14.21 -16.66 18.33
CA VAL A 39 12.98 -16.09 18.90
C VAL A 39 13.20 -14.61 19.19
N LEU A 40 12.29 -13.77 18.69
CA LEU A 40 12.16 -12.38 19.08
C LEU A 40 10.97 -12.23 20.01
N LEU A 41 11.20 -11.78 21.23
CA LEU A 41 10.18 -11.32 22.15
C LEU A 41 10.03 -9.81 21.97
N TYR A 42 8.94 -9.38 21.34
CA TYR A 42 8.67 -7.96 21.13
C TYR A 42 7.64 -7.48 22.14
N ASP A 43 8.08 -6.67 23.11
CA ASP A 43 7.21 -6.19 24.18
C ASP A 43 6.61 -4.82 23.84
N ASN A 44 5.31 -4.81 23.58
CA ASN A 44 4.51 -3.62 23.32
C ASN A 44 4.11 -2.84 24.59
N THR A 45 4.54 -3.27 25.76
CA THR A 45 4.33 -2.52 27.01
C THR A 45 5.16 -1.23 26.94
N PRO A 46 4.58 -0.05 27.18
CA PRO A 46 5.34 1.19 27.19
C PRO A 46 6.51 1.13 28.18
N GLY A 47 7.75 1.24 27.68
CA GLY A 47 8.96 1.10 28.47
C GLY A 47 9.42 -0.34 28.73
N GLY A 48 8.65 -1.32 28.27
CA GLY A 48 8.94 -2.75 28.45
C GLY A 48 8.70 -3.27 29.87
N CYS A 49 8.82 -4.59 30.03
CA CYS A 49 8.89 -5.28 31.30
C CYS A 49 10.31 -5.84 31.48
N ASP A 50 10.71 -6.10 32.72
CA ASP A 50 11.95 -6.85 32.97
C ASP A 50 11.82 -8.26 32.36
N PRO A 51 12.63 -8.62 31.34
CA PRO A 51 12.52 -9.91 30.68
C PRO A 51 13.02 -11.08 31.55
N GLY A 52 13.79 -10.80 32.61
CA GLY A 52 14.53 -11.82 33.34
C GLY A 52 15.61 -12.51 32.49
N PRO A 53 16.19 -13.61 32.97
CA PRO A 53 17.16 -14.40 32.20
C PRO A 53 16.49 -15.06 31.00
N LEU A 54 17.06 -14.83 29.80
CA LEU A 54 16.56 -15.40 28.55
C LEU A 54 17.45 -16.56 28.08
N PRO A 55 16.85 -17.63 27.53
CA PRO A 55 17.62 -18.72 26.91
C PRO A 55 18.45 -18.25 25.72
N GLU A 56 19.46 -19.02 25.35
CA GLU A 56 20.24 -18.80 24.14
C GLU A 56 19.34 -18.80 22.90
N GLY A 57 19.59 -17.86 21.98
CA GLY A 57 18.78 -17.74 20.77
C GLY A 57 17.49 -16.92 20.90
N VAL A 58 17.24 -16.35 22.08
CA VAL A 58 16.10 -15.47 22.34
C VAL A 58 16.59 -14.03 22.47
N GLN A 59 16.00 -13.15 21.68
CA GLN A 59 16.22 -11.70 21.73
C GLN A 59 14.97 -11.02 22.31
N TYR A 60 15.15 -10.01 23.15
CA TYR A 60 14.07 -9.19 23.69
C TYR A 60 14.20 -7.77 23.19
N GLU A 61 13.09 -7.21 22.73
CA GLU A 61 13.00 -5.83 22.29
C GLU A 61 11.77 -5.16 22.89
N ALA A 62 11.98 -4.06 23.62
CA ALA A 62 10.90 -3.29 24.25
C ALA A 62 10.52 -2.08 23.38
N ALA A 63 9.25 -1.95 23.09
CA ALA A 63 8.71 -0.78 22.40
C ALA A 63 8.65 0.42 23.38
N LYS A 64 9.00 1.61 22.89
CA LYS A 64 8.86 2.85 23.68
C LYS A 64 7.40 3.12 24.08
N GLN A 65 6.47 2.70 23.26
CA GLN A 65 5.02 2.77 23.46
C GLN A 65 4.35 1.59 22.72
N ASN A 66 3.05 1.35 22.99
CA ASN A 66 2.31 0.31 22.30
C ASN A 66 2.12 0.66 20.80
N ALA A 67 2.99 0.11 19.97
CA ALA A 67 2.99 0.30 18.53
C ALA A 67 2.10 -0.71 17.78
N GLY A 68 1.51 -1.69 18.48
CA GLY A 68 0.62 -2.72 17.94
C GLY A 68 1.34 -3.89 17.26
N LEU A 69 0.55 -4.84 16.74
CA LEU A 69 1.05 -6.06 16.11
C LEU A 69 1.83 -5.77 14.81
N ALA A 70 1.35 -4.82 14.02
CA ALA A 70 1.99 -4.49 12.74
C ALA A 70 3.44 -4.04 12.91
N ALA A 71 3.74 -3.23 13.93
CA ALA A 71 5.09 -2.76 14.22
C ALA A 71 6.00 -3.92 14.68
N ALA A 72 5.51 -4.76 15.58
CA ALA A 72 6.24 -5.94 16.06
C ALA A 72 6.60 -6.90 14.92
N TYR A 73 5.62 -7.20 14.07
CA TYR A 73 5.82 -8.11 12.93
C TYR A 73 6.71 -7.51 11.83
N ASN A 74 6.67 -6.20 11.60
CA ASN A 74 7.59 -5.54 10.68
C ASN A 74 9.02 -5.47 11.23
N CYS A 75 9.20 -5.27 12.54
CA CYS A 75 10.50 -5.40 13.18
C CYS A 75 11.08 -6.80 12.97
N ALA A 76 10.30 -7.85 13.25
CA ALA A 76 10.70 -9.23 13.01
C ALA A 76 10.99 -9.50 11.53
N LEU A 77 10.18 -8.97 10.61
CA LEU A 77 10.40 -9.10 9.16
C LEU A 77 11.72 -8.46 8.72
N ALA A 78 12.07 -7.28 9.25
CA ALA A 78 13.33 -6.61 8.97
C ALA A 78 14.53 -7.45 9.43
N ILE A 79 14.47 -8.02 10.65
CA ILE A 79 15.49 -8.95 11.16
C ILE A 79 15.56 -10.21 10.27
N ALA A 80 14.40 -10.78 9.91
CA ALA A 80 14.35 -11.98 9.07
C ALA A 80 14.97 -11.76 7.68
N LEU A 81 14.75 -10.61 7.08
CA LEU A 81 15.35 -10.23 5.80
C LEU A 81 16.86 -10.02 5.91
N GLY A 82 17.32 -9.30 6.94
CA GLY A 82 18.74 -9.01 7.18
C GLY A 82 19.54 -10.28 7.45
N ALA A 83 19.01 -11.20 8.25
CA ALA A 83 19.66 -12.46 8.62
C ALA A 83 19.32 -13.64 7.68
N LYS A 84 18.60 -13.40 6.58
CA LYS A 84 18.23 -14.38 5.55
C LYS A 84 17.44 -15.58 6.10
N TYR A 85 16.48 -15.35 7.00
CA TYR A 85 15.51 -16.36 7.38
C TYR A 85 14.55 -16.63 6.22
N THR A 86 14.12 -17.87 6.07
CA THR A 86 13.18 -18.28 5.01
C THR A 86 11.73 -18.14 5.44
N TRP A 87 11.48 -18.29 6.75
CA TRP A 87 10.15 -18.26 7.34
C TRP A 87 10.09 -17.34 8.56
N LEU A 88 8.95 -16.70 8.76
CA LEU A 88 8.58 -15.92 9.94
C LEU A 88 7.38 -16.57 10.61
N LEU A 89 7.53 -17.03 11.84
CA LEU A 89 6.46 -17.54 12.70
C LEU A 89 5.95 -16.39 13.58
N THR A 90 4.66 -16.11 13.52
CA THR A 90 4.03 -15.07 14.34
C THR A 90 3.19 -15.69 15.45
N LEU A 91 3.30 -15.19 16.67
CA LEU A 91 2.62 -15.71 17.85
C LEU A 91 2.10 -14.57 18.73
N ASP A 92 0.87 -14.71 19.20
CA ASP A 92 0.35 -13.90 20.30
C ASP A 92 0.73 -14.54 21.64
N GLN A 93 0.84 -13.75 22.70
CA GLN A 93 1.36 -14.15 24.01
C GLN A 93 0.59 -15.31 24.70
N ASP A 94 -0.69 -15.51 24.33
CA ASP A 94 -1.66 -16.44 24.91
C ASP A 94 -1.88 -17.71 24.06
N THR A 95 -1.12 -17.88 23.00
CA THR A 95 -1.23 -19.03 22.09
C THR A 95 -0.57 -20.27 22.68
N THR A 96 -1.28 -21.39 22.70
CA THR A 96 -0.75 -22.68 23.18
C THR A 96 -0.39 -23.57 21.99
N LEU A 97 0.91 -23.81 21.82
CA LEU A 97 1.43 -24.69 20.77
C LEU A 97 1.55 -26.14 21.26
N PRO A 98 1.17 -27.14 20.46
CA PRO A 98 1.51 -28.54 20.74
C PRO A 98 3.04 -28.76 20.62
N THR A 99 3.58 -29.69 21.36
CA THR A 99 5.03 -29.97 21.42
C THR A 99 5.62 -30.41 20.07
N ASP A 100 4.82 -31.04 19.22
CA ASP A 100 5.19 -31.47 17.86
C ASP A 100 4.92 -30.40 16.78
N TYR A 101 4.46 -29.20 17.18
CA TYR A 101 4.10 -28.12 16.26
C TYR A 101 5.20 -27.80 15.24
N LEU A 102 6.40 -27.52 15.73
CA LEU A 102 7.54 -27.15 14.88
C LEU A 102 7.99 -28.28 13.96
N SER A 103 7.99 -29.52 14.43
CA SER A 103 8.40 -30.68 13.61
C SER A 103 7.44 -30.89 12.45
N ARG A 104 6.13 -30.78 12.70
CA ARG A 104 5.09 -30.94 11.67
C ARG A 104 5.09 -29.78 10.69
N MET A 105 5.18 -28.53 11.17
CA MET A 105 5.26 -27.34 10.31
C MET A 105 6.54 -27.36 9.45
N SER A 106 7.67 -27.82 10.00
CA SER A 106 8.92 -27.97 9.25
C SER A 106 8.82 -29.00 8.14
N LYS A 107 8.17 -30.14 8.40
CA LYS A 107 7.92 -31.17 7.39
C LYS A 107 7.11 -30.61 6.21
N ILE A 108 5.99 -29.96 6.49
CA ILE A 108 5.16 -29.31 5.47
C ILE A 108 5.97 -28.25 4.69
N ALA A 109 6.74 -27.39 5.41
CA ALA A 109 7.54 -26.34 4.78
C ALA A 109 8.60 -26.90 3.81
N LEU A 110 9.19 -28.07 4.12
CA LEU A 110 10.11 -28.77 3.22
C LEU A 110 9.39 -29.37 2.01
N GLU A 111 8.22 -29.99 2.21
CA GLU A 111 7.41 -30.57 1.13
C GLU A 111 6.98 -29.52 0.09
N ILE A 112 6.69 -28.30 0.54
CA ILE A 112 6.27 -27.20 -0.33
C ILE A 112 7.39 -26.19 -0.65
N GLU A 113 8.65 -26.54 -0.38
CA GLU A 113 9.78 -25.59 -0.56
C GLU A 113 9.88 -25.08 -1.99
N SER A 114 9.68 -25.97 -2.97
CA SER A 114 9.71 -25.63 -4.40
C SER A 114 8.48 -24.88 -4.90
N ASP A 115 7.33 -24.95 -4.19
CA ASP A 115 6.13 -24.20 -4.59
C ASP A 115 6.17 -22.76 -4.04
N ASN A 116 6.79 -21.89 -4.82
CA ASN A 116 6.86 -20.48 -4.50
C ASN A 116 5.51 -19.76 -4.46
N ARG A 117 4.41 -20.39 -4.87
CA ARG A 117 3.06 -19.81 -4.80
C ARG A 117 2.52 -19.84 -3.38
N VAL A 118 3.00 -20.72 -2.50
CA VAL A 118 2.57 -20.79 -1.11
C VAL A 118 3.26 -19.68 -0.30
N ALA A 119 2.46 -18.75 0.22
CA ALA A 119 2.92 -17.62 1.03
C ALA A 119 2.90 -17.90 2.54
N ALA A 120 2.01 -18.76 3.00
CA ALA A 120 1.87 -19.10 4.41
C ALA A 120 1.41 -20.53 4.63
N ILE A 121 1.85 -21.13 5.74
CA ILE A 121 1.33 -22.38 6.29
C ILE A 121 0.58 -22.01 7.57
N VAL A 122 -0.67 -22.42 7.69
CA VAL A 122 -1.54 -22.05 8.80
C VAL A 122 -2.14 -23.26 9.48
N PRO A 123 -2.11 -23.35 10.81
CA PRO A 123 -2.77 -24.41 11.56
C PRO A 123 -4.27 -24.12 11.70
N ARG A 124 -4.98 -25.02 12.35
CA ARG A 124 -6.31 -24.75 12.89
C ARG A 124 -6.20 -24.08 14.24
N LEU A 125 -6.75 -22.89 14.34
CA LEU A 125 -6.92 -22.22 15.63
C LEU A 125 -8.31 -22.52 16.19
N LEU A 126 -8.33 -22.90 17.46
CA LEU A 126 -9.53 -23.23 18.20
C LEU A 126 -9.66 -22.32 19.41
N ASP A 127 -10.90 -21.98 19.80
CA ASP A 127 -11.26 -21.34 21.06
C ASP A 127 -12.30 -22.21 21.75
N ALA A 128 -11.91 -22.87 22.84
CA ALA A 128 -12.75 -23.82 23.56
C ALA A 128 -13.39 -24.87 22.61
N GLY A 129 -12.61 -25.44 21.70
CA GLY A 129 -13.04 -26.44 20.71
C GLY A 129 -13.82 -25.87 19.51
N ARG A 130 -14.03 -24.55 19.43
CA ARG A 130 -14.69 -23.91 18.28
C ARG A 130 -13.64 -23.41 17.27
N SER A 131 -13.87 -23.71 16.00
CA SER A 131 -12.96 -23.25 14.94
C SER A 131 -12.98 -21.72 14.83
N LEU A 132 -11.79 -21.11 14.91
CA LEU A 132 -11.58 -19.67 14.68
C LEU A 132 -10.97 -19.41 13.31
N SER A 133 -10.10 -20.31 12.85
CA SER A 133 -9.26 -20.15 11.66
C SER A 133 -8.83 -21.55 11.17
N PRO A 134 -8.63 -21.74 9.86
CA PRO A 134 -8.81 -20.80 8.75
C PRO A 134 -10.27 -20.66 8.29
N LEU A 135 -10.56 -19.56 7.61
CA LEU A 135 -11.90 -19.20 7.17
C LEU A 135 -11.91 -18.61 5.75
N PHE A 136 -13.08 -18.52 5.13
CA PHE A 136 -13.30 -17.75 3.91
C PHE A 136 -14.53 -16.85 4.01
N PHE A 137 -14.47 -15.71 3.31
CA PHE A 137 -15.55 -14.73 3.34
C PHE A 137 -16.69 -15.10 2.39
N ARG A 138 -17.91 -15.10 2.91
CA ARG A 138 -19.15 -15.10 2.14
C ARG A 138 -19.71 -13.67 2.03
N PHE A 139 -20.76 -13.50 1.24
CA PHE A 139 -21.39 -12.18 1.08
C PHE A 139 -21.93 -11.65 2.43
N TRP A 140 -22.58 -12.50 3.21
CA TRP A 140 -23.19 -12.11 4.48
C TRP A 140 -22.38 -12.48 5.75
N GLY A 141 -21.21 -13.08 5.62
CA GLY A 141 -20.44 -13.50 6.78
C GLY A 141 -19.16 -14.24 6.45
N VAL A 142 -18.79 -15.17 7.32
CA VAL A 142 -17.65 -16.06 7.17
C VAL A 142 -18.11 -17.51 7.21
N SER A 143 -17.32 -18.39 6.61
CA SER A 143 -17.44 -19.84 6.75
C SER A 143 -16.06 -20.41 7.01
N TYR A 144 -16.04 -21.46 7.81
CA TYR A 144 -14.80 -22.18 8.15
C TYR A 144 -14.58 -23.33 7.19
N LEU A 145 -13.32 -23.73 7.01
CA LEU A 145 -12.97 -24.93 6.26
C LEU A 145 -13.37 -26.19 7.06
N SER A 146 -13.67 -27.28 6.34
CA SER A 146 -13.97 -28.57 6.99
C SER A 146 -12.83 -28.98 7.93
N HIS A 147 -13.18 -29.59 9.07
CA HIS A 147 -12.19 -30.08 10.04
C HIS A 147 -11.19 -31.09 9.45
N SER A 148 -11.57 -31.81 8.40
CA SER A 148 -10.74 -32.79 7.70
C SER A 148 -9.92 -32.20 6.55
N PHE A 149 -10.03 -30.89 6.27
CA PHE A 149 -9.34 -30.30 5.12
C PHE A 149 -7.87 -30.04 5.43
N GLU A 150 -6.99 -30.49 4.56
CA GLU A 150 -5.55 -30.21 4.55
C GLU A 150 -5.10 -29.85 3.12
N GLY A 151 -4.07 -28.99 2.99
CA GLY A 151 -3.50 -28.59 1.70
C GLY A 151 -3.91 -27.19 1.28
N ILE A 152 -3.87 -26.92 -0.04
CA ILE A 152 -4.17 -25.61 -0.62
C ILE A 152 -5.65 -25.54 -0.98
N PRO A 153 -6.44 -24.64 -0.33
CA PRO A 153 -7.84 -24.49 -0.64
C PRO A 153 -8.08 -23.92 -2.05
N SER A 154 -9.17 -24.32 -2.70
CA SER A 154 -9.57 -23.79 -4.01
C SER A 154 -10.15 -22.36 -3.96
N ARG A 155 -10.29 -21.78 -2.78
CA ARG A 155 -10.84 -20.42 -2.54
C ARG A 155 -9.89 -19.58 -1.72
N ASP A 156 -9.99 -18.26 -1.90
CA ASP A 156 -9.30 -17.27 -1.08
C ASP A 156 -9.55 -17.54 0.40
N THR A 157 -8.55 -18.04 1.08
CA THR A 157 -8.63 -18.46 2.48
C THR A 157 -7.83 -17.49 3.34
N TYR A 158 -8.41 -17.16 4.48
CA TYR A 158 -7.88 -16.23 5.45
C TYR A 158 -7.64 -16.96 6.77
N ALA A 159 -6.60 -16.57 7.47
CA ALA A 159 -6.30 -17.12 8.78
C ALA A 159 -5.97 -16.00 9.78
N LEU A 160 -5.95 -16.33 11.06
CA LEU A 160 -5.37 -15.45 12.07
C LEU A 160 -3.85 -15.51 12.00
N ASN A 161 -3.18 -14.43 12.37
CA ASN A 161 -1.72 -14.37 12.31
C ASN A 161 -1.06 -15.30 13.32
N SER A 162 -1.69 -15.53 14.48
CA SER A 162 -1.10 -16.34 15.53
C SER A 162 -0.90 -17.80 15.09
N ALA A 163 0.26 -18.35 15.39
CA ALA A 163 0.73 -19.65 14.93
C ALA A 163 0.79 -19.82 13.39
N SER A 164 0.86 -18.73 12.64
CA SER A 164 1.03 -18.77 11.19
C SER A 164 2.51 -18.67 10.81
N LEU A 165 2.93 -19.54 9.90
CA LEU A 165 4.29 -19.56 9.37
C LEU A 165 4.30 -18.90 7.99
N PHE A 166 4.84 -17.70 7.90
CA PHE A 166 4.87 -16.89 6.68
C PHE A 166 6.19 -17.03 5.93
N ARG A 167 6.14 -17.20 4.62
CA ARG A 167 7.32 -17.12 3.77
C ARG A 167 7.82 -15.68 3.70
N VAL A 168 9.05 -15.42 4.15
CA VAL A 168 9.64 -14.07 4.24
C VAL A 168 9.67 -13.36 2.89
N SER A 169 9.93 -14.07 1.79
CA SER A 169 9.90 -13.52 0.44
C SER A 169 8.50 -13.07 0.02
N ALA A 170 7.44 -13.76 0.45
CA ALA A 170 6.07 -13.38 0.16
C ALA A 170 5.65 -12.15 0.97
N LEU A 171 6.04 -12.06 2.24
CA LEU A 171 5.83 -10.86 3.05
C LEU A 171 6.57 -9.64 2.45
N LYS A 172 7.82 -9.82 2.02
CA LYS A 172 8.57 -8.77 1.32
C LYS A 172 7.84 -8.28 0.06
N GLN A 173 7.30 -9.21 -0.73
CA GLN A 173 6.58 -8.89 -1.97
C GLN A 173 5.36 -8.01 -1.74
N ILE A 174 4.63 -8.21 -0.63
CA ILE A 174 3.43 -7.42 -0.30
C ILE A 174 3.75 -6.15 0.50
N GLY A 175 5.03 -5.85 0.79
CA GLY A 175 5.46 -4.70 1.58
C GLY A 175 5.31 -4.85 3.09
N GLY A 176 5.19 -6.09 3.60
CA GLY A 176 5.07 -6.38 5.03
C GLY A 176 3.67 -6.16 5.60
N PHE A 177 3.61 -5.86 6.89
CA PHE A 177 2.38 -5.67 7.66
C PHE A 177 1.98 -4.21 7.67
N ASN A 178 0.78 -3.89 7.18
CA ASN A 178 0.34 -2.51 7.04
C ASN A 178 0.03 -1.84 8.41
N PRO A 179 0.75 -0.78 8.80
CA PRO A 179 0.61 -0.16 10.12
C PRO A 179 -0.76 0.53 10.35
N TYR A 180 -1.53 0.84 9.30
CA TYR A 180 -2.90 1.31 9.45
C TYR A 180 -3.82 0.26 10.11
N PHE A 181 -3.51 -1.04 9.94
CA PHE A 181 -4.16 -2.16 10.64
C PHE A 181 -3.31 -2.60 11.83
N TRP A 182 -3.04 -1.69 12.73
CA TRP A 182 -2.06 -1.86 13.81
C TRP A 182 -2.36 -3.04 14.76
N LEU A 183 -3.61 -3.49 14.84
CA LEU A 183 -4.06 -4.59 15.71
C LEU A 183 -5.12 -5.46 15.02
N ASP A 184 -6.32 -4.91 14.74
CA ASP A 184 -7.43 -5.65 14.12
C ASP A 184 -7.34 -5.63 12.60
N TYR A 185 -7.85 -6.68 11.93
CA TYR A 185 -7.86 -6.82 10.48
C TYR A 185 -6.47 -6.84 9.81
N LEU A 186 -5.38 -6.89 10.59
CA LEU A 186 -4.02 -7.02 10.07
C LEU A 186 -3.83 -8.33 9.31
N ASP A 187 -4.30 -9.42 9.90
CA ASP A 187 -4.41 -10.75 9.30
C ASP A 187 -5.20 -10.71 7.99
N THR A 188 -6.43 -10.22 8.05
CA THR A 188 -7.30 -10.12 6.88
C THR A 188 -6.64 -9.32 5.74
N TYR A 189 -5.89 -8.26 6.09
CA TYR A 189 -5.12 -7.48 5.11
C TYR A 189 -4.01 -8.31 4.46
N VAL A 190 -3.18 -8.98 5.25
CA VAL A 190 -2.02 -9.75 4.78
C VAL A 190 -2.46 -10.88 3.83
N TYR A 191 -3.43 -11.71 4.24
CA TYR A 191 -3.94 -12.79 3.39
C TYR A 191 -4.60 -12.26 2.12
N ARG A 192 -5.33 -11.13 2.19
CA ARG A 192 -5.86 -10.48 1.00
C ARG A 192 -4.74 -10.05 0.04
N GLN A 193 -3.64 -9.49 0.55
CA GLN A 193 -2.50 -9.12 -0.30
C GLN A 193 -1.88 -10.35 -0.96
N PHE A 194 -1.74 -11.46 -0.24
CA PHE A 194 -1.26 -12.70 -0.84
C PHE A 194 -2.13 -13.14 -2.02
N HIS A 195 -3.44 -13.19 -1.86
CA HIS A 195 -4.36 -13.57 -2.94
C HIS A 195 -4.30 -12.60 -4.13
N LEU A 196 -4.19 -11.29 -3.88
CA LEU A 196 -4.04 -10.30 -4.95
C LEU A 196 -2.73 -10.47 -5.75
N HIS A 197 -1.69 -11.03 -5.13
CA HIS A 197 -0.41 -11.35 -5.77
C HIS A 197 -0.35 -12.80 -6.30
N GLY A 198 -1.49 -13.49 -6.40
CA GLY A 198 -1.56 -14.87 -6.89
C GLY A 198 -0.92 -15.91 -5.97
N ARG A 199 -0.78 -15.57 -4.67
CA ARG A 199 -0.21 -16.46 -3.66
C ARG A 199 -1.30 -17.25 -2.95
N ASN A 200 -0.96 -18.46 -2.56
CA ASN A 200 -1.83 -19.40 -1.86
C ASN A 200 -1.46 -19.53 -0.38
N VAL A 201 -2.39 -20.10 0.38
CA VAL A 201 -2.20 -20.47 1.78
C VAL A 201 -2.30 -21.99 1.87
N TYR A 202 -1.36 -22.64 2.55
CA TYR A 202 -1.44 -24.06 2.87
C TYR A 202 -2.07 -24.23 4.26
N VAL A 203 -3.08 -25.04 4.37
CA VAL A 203 -3.76 -25.35 5.64
C VAL A 203 -3.19 -26.67 6.17
N ALA A 204 -2.49 -26.59 7.31
CA ALA A 204 -2.05 -27.75 8.08
C ALA A 204 -3.21 -28.24 8.96
N GLY A 205 -4.14 -28.95 8.34
CA GLY A 205 -5.46 -29.26 8.91
C GLY A 205 -5.45 -30.14 10.15
N ASP A 206 -4.43 -30.94 10.29
CA ASP A 206 -4.21 -31.85 11.43
C ASP A 206 -3.51 -31.17 12.63
N ILE A 207 -2.91 -29.98 12.45
CA ILE A 207 -2.29 -29.20 13.53
C ILE A 207 -3.33 -28.31 14.18
N GLN A 208 -3.68 -28.59 15.42
CA GLN A 208 -4.64 -27.82 16.21
C GLN A 208 -3.88 -27.01 17.26
N VAL A 209 -4.23 -25.73 17.36
CA VAL A 209 -3.62 -24.76 18.28
C VAL A 209 -4.74 -24.08 19.05
N GLU A 210 -4.67 -24.10 20.36
CA GLU A 210 -5.62 -23.38 21.23
C GLU A 210 -5.21 -21.91 21.34
N HIS A 211 -6.19 -21.03 21.16
CA HIS A 211 -5.99 -19.59 21.19
C HIS A 211 -7.23 -18.88 21.74
N GLU A 212 -7.09 -18.15 22.83
CA GLU A 212 -8.18 -17.37 23.41
C GLU A 212 -8.37 -16.06 22.64
N LEU A 213 -9.59 -15.86 22.11
CA LEU A 213 -9.91 -14.58 21.51
C LEU A 213 -10.20 -13.54 22.59
N SER A 214 -9.40 -12.50 22.67
CA SER A 214 -9.57 -11.36 23.57
C SER A 214 -10.91 -10.61 23.41
N LEU A 215 -11.68 -10.92 22.34
CA LEU A 215 -13.04 -10.43 22.10
C LEU A 215 -14.14 -11.34 22.68
N HIS A 216 -13.82 -12.56 23.15
CA HIS A 216 -14.79 -13.56 23.63
C HIS A 216 -14.62 -13.94 25.09
N GLY A 217 -13.42 -13.79 25.66
CA GLY A 217 -13.04 -14.31 26.99
C GLY A 217 -13.30 -13.39 28.18
N GLY A 218 -13.97 -12.24 28.01
CA GLY A 218 -14.21 -11.29 29.11
C GLY A 218 -15.22 -10.21 28.77
N GLU A 219 -15.49 -9.28 29.72
CA GLU A 219 -16.29 -8.08 29.43
C GLU A 219 -15.69 -7.32 28.25
N LEU A 220 -16.46 -7.19 27.17
CA LEU A 220 -16.04 -6.51 25.95
C LEU A 220 -15.70 -5.04 26.27
N ARG A 221 -14.43 -4.70 26.33
CA ARG A 221 -13.98 -3.34 26.69
C ARG A 221 -14.39 -2.35 25.60
N PRO A 222 -15.07 -1.24 25.95
CA PRO A 222 -15.59 -0.27 24.99
C PRO A 222 -14.53 0.26 24.02
N ASP A 223 -13.31 0.55 24.50
CA ASP A 223 -12.25 1.10 23.67
C ASP A 223 -11.75 0.09 22.64
N ARG A 224 -11.62 -1.19 23.02
CA ARG A 224 -11.24 -2.28 22.12
C ARG A 224 -12.30 -2.48 21.04
N PHE A 225 -13.59 -2.45 21.43
CA PHE A 225 -14.70 -2.62 20.51
C PHE A 225 -14.88 -1.42 19.58
N ARG A 226 -14.61 -0.19 20.03
CA ARG A 226 -14.57 1.01 19.18
C ARG A 226 -13.54 0.84 18.05
N ASN A 227 -12.32 0.45 18.38
CA ASN A 227 -11.26 0.22 17.41
C ASN A 227 -11.68 -0.85 16.39
N TYR A 228 -12.21 -1.98 16.84
CA TYR A 228 -12.72 -3.03 15.96
C TYR A 228 -13.76 -2.51 14.95
N LEU A 229 -14.78 -1.76 15.42
CA LEU A 229 -15.82 -1.20 14.55
C LEU A 229 -15.27 -0.22 13.51
N GLN A 230 -14.30 0.59 13.90
CA GLN A 230 -13.65 1.55 12.99
C GLN A 230 -12.89 0.82 11.89
N VAL A 231 -12.07 -0.16 12.27
CA VAL A 231 -11.26 -0.93 11.33
C VAL A 231 -12.13 -1.82 10.43
N GLU A 232 -13.19 -2.47 10.98
CA GLU A 232 -14.17 -3.23 10.19
C GLU A 232 -14.81 -2.34 9.11
N SER A 233 -15.19 -1.13 9.48
CA SER A 233 -15.77 -0.15 8.54
C SER A 233 -14.76 0.28 7.48
N ALA A 234 -13.56 0.66 7.91
CA ALA A 234 -12.50 1.12 7.01
C ALA A 234 -12.06 0.03 6.04
N PHE A 235 -11.84 -1.20 6.52
CA PHE A 235 -11.48 -2.33 5.65
C PHE A 235 -12.56 -2.61 4.61
N CYS A 236 -13.84 -2.57 5.02
CA CYS A 236 -14.96 -2.75 4.11
C CYS A 236 -15.00 -1.64 3.04
N ASP A 237 -14.82 -0.39 3.46
CA ASP A 237 -14.83 0.75 2.56
C ASP A 237 -13.62 0.75 1.60
N LEU A 238 -12.42 0.34 2.05
CA LEU A 238 -11.21 0.31 1.23
C LEU A 238 -11.21 -0.86 0.23
N TYR A 239 -11.63 -2.05 0.66
CA TYR A 239 -11.30 -3.27 -0.07
C TYR A 239 -12.46 -4.11 -0.55
N ARG A 240 -13.72 -3.84 -0.13
CA ARG A 240 -14.85 -4.74 -0.42
C ARG A 240 -15.94 -4.17 -1.33
N GLY A 241 -15.84 -2.89 -1.73
CA GLY A 241 -16.77 -2.26 -2.65
C GLY A 241 -18.16 -1.97 -2.07
N ASN A 242 -19.02 -1.30 -2.86
CA ASN A 242 -20.27 -0.72 -2.39
C ASN A 242 -21.30 -1.76 -1.90
N MET A 243 -21.45 -2.89 -2.58
CA MET A 243 -22.41 -3.94 -2.20
C MET A 243 -22.11 -4.57 -0.83
N ARG A 244 -20.82 -4.85 -0.56
CA ARG A 244 -20.40 -5.37 0.75
C ARG A 244 -20.44 -4.28 1.83
N GLY A 245 -20.30 -3.01 1.45
CA GLY A 245 -20.56 -1.86 2.31
C GLY A 245 -22.00 -1.83 2.79
N LEU A 246 -22.96 -2.07 1.89
CA LEU A 246 -24.38 -2.20 2.24
C LEU A 246 -24.61 -3.41 3.17
N ALA A 247 -24.01 -4.56 2.86
CA ALA A 247 -24.09 -5.74 3.71
C ALA A 247 -23.57 -5.48 5.14
N LEU A 248 -22.49 -4.71 5.31
CA LEU A 248 -22.02 -4.30 6.63
C LEU A 248 -23.03 -3.39 7.34
N THR A 249 -23.66 -2.47 6.62
CA THR A 249 -24.72 -1.61 7.20
C THR A 249 -25.87 -2.45 7.75
N VAL A 250 -26.35 -3.42 6.99
CA VAL A 250 -27.40 -4.36 7.43
C VAL A 250 -26.95 -5.18 8.65
N ARG A 251 -25.69 -5.66 8.64
CA ARG A 251 -25.14 -6.40 9.80
C ARG A 251 -25.05 -5.54 11.06
N LEU A 252 -24.75 -4.23 10.94
CA LEU A 252 -24.75 -3.33 12.09
C LEU A 252 -26.15 -3.16 12.69
N PHE A 253 -27.22 -3.07 11.87
CA PHE A 253 -28.59 -3.11 12.36
C PHE A 253 -28.89 -4.40 13.14
N GLY A 254 -28.54 -5.56 12.58
CA GLY A 254 -28.73 -6.85 13.27
C GLY A 254 -27.88 -6.97 14.54
N ARG A 255 -26.70 -6.32 14.59
CA ARG A 255 -25.83 -6.26 15.78
C ARG A 255 -26.46 -5.41 16.88
N ILE A 256 -27.04 -4.25 16.54
CA ILE A 256 -27.77 -3.39 17.47
C ILE A 256 -28.95 -4.16 18.09
N TRP A 257 -29.77 -4.83 17.27
CA TRP A 257 -30.88 -5.62 17.74
C TRP A 257 -30.44 -6.73 18.70
N ARG A 258 -29.40 -7.49 18.36
CA ARG A 258 -28.83 -8.53 19.25
C ARG A 258 -28.26 -7.98 20.54
N HIS A 259 -27.59 -6.81 20.51
CA HIS A 259 -27.08 -6.16 21.72
C HIS A 259 -28.20 -5.70 22.64
N GLN A 260 -29.33 -5.29 22.07
CA GLN A 260 -30.52 -4.91 22.83
C GLN A 260 -31.17 -6.13 23.53
N THR A 261 -31.36 -7.22 22.79
CA THR A 261 -32.02 -8.44 23.31
C THR A 261 -31.15 -9.21 24.30
N ARG A 262 -29.82 -9.09 24.23
CA ARG A 262 -28.88 -9.78 25.13
C ARG A 262 -28.40 -8.94 26.31
N GLY A 263 -28.95 -7.76 26.54
CA GLY A 263 -28.60 -6.90 27.67
C GLY A 263 -27.13 -6.41 27.65
N VAL A 264 -26.53 -6.31 26.47
CA VAL A 264 -25.12 -5.87 26.34
C VAL A 264 -24.96 -4.45 26.89
N ASN A 265 -23.78 -4.14 27.46
CA ASN A 265 -23.41 -2.85 28.05
C ASN A 265 -23.84 -1.66 27.17
N ALA A 266 -24.40 -0.62 27.80
CA ALA A 266 -24.94 0.56 27.12
C ALA A 266 -23.88 1.26 26.25
N ALA A 267 -22.62 1.33 26.71
CA ALA A 267 -21.51 1.91 25.93
C ALA A 267 -21.25 1.16 24.63
N ILE A 268 -21.28 -0.17 24.64
CA ILE A 268 -21.13 -1.02 23.45
C ILE A 268 -22.26 -0.81 22.45
N ARG A 269 -23.52 -0.71 22.96
CA ARG A 269 -24.68 -0.40 22.11
C ARG A 269 -24.55 0.96 21.45
N GLN A 270 -24.15 1.98 22.21
CA GLN A 270 -23.92 3.33 21.71
C GLN A 270 -22.84 3.38 20.62
N LEU A 271 -21.73 2.66 20.82
CA LEU A 271 -20.66 2.56 19.82
C LEU A 271 -21.15 1.93 18.52
N THR A 272 -21.94 0.85 18.59
CA THR A 272 -22.52 0.21 17.41
C THR A 272 -23.49 1.15 16.68
N TRP A 273 -24.30 1.89 17.42
CA TRP A 273 -25.20 2.90 16.88
C TRP A 273 -24.45 4.04 16.18
N ASN A 274 -23.38 4.53 16.80
CA ASN A 274 -22.54 5.56 16.20
C ASN A 274 -21.84 5.08 14.91
N ALA A 275 -21.36 3.84 14.87
CA ALA A 275 -20.83 3.23 13.67
C ALA A 275 -21.86 3.16 12.54
N LEU A 276 -23.10 2.77 12.86
CA LEU A 276 -24.21 2.74 11.91
C LEU A 276 -24.53 4.15 11.40
N LYS A 277 -24.67 5.15 12.30
CA LYS A 277 -24.90 6.56 11.91
C LYS A 277 -23.83 7.05 10.95
N LYS A 278 -22.55 6.83 11.24
CA LYS A 278 -21.45 7.21 10.33
C LYS A 278 -21.63 6.57 8.95
N ARG A 279 -22.05 5.31 8.87
CA ARG A 279 -22.23 4.64 7.57
C ARG A 279 -23.43 5.16 6.79
N VAL A 280 -24.51 5.55 7.46
CA VAL A 280 -25.74 6.06 6.82
C VAL A 280 -25.57 7.51 6.38
N PHE A 281 -24.96 8.36 7.21
CA PHE A 281 -24.95 9.82 7.01
C PHE A 281 -23.63 10.38 6.50
N GLN A 282 -22.52 9.62 6.52
CA GLN A 282 -21.26 10.06 5.95
C GLN A 282 -20.94 9.34 4.64
N SER A 283 -20.35 10.07 3.70
CA SER A 283 -19.86 9.46 2.46
C SER A 283 -18.71 8.48 2.75
N ARG A 284 -18.54 7.48 1.88
CA ARG A 284 -17.42 6.53 1.94
C ARG A 284 -16.06 7.24 1.98
N LYS A 285 -15.87 8.28 1.14
CA LYS A 285 -14.62 9.07 1.08
C LYS A 285 -14.30 9.69 2.44
N ARG A 286 -15.30 10.31 3.09
CA ARG A 286 -15.12 10.95 4.39
C ARG A 286 -14.78 9.94 5.49
N ARG A 287 -15.46 8.79 5.53
CA ARG A 287 -15.15 7.75 6.53
C ARG A 287 -13.73 7.21 6.40
N ILE A 288 -13.24 7.01 5.17
CA ILE A 288 -11.86 6.58 4.91
C ILE A 288 -10.86 7.65 5.35
N GLN A 289 -11.13 8.92 5.05
CA GLN A 289 -10.28 10.03 5.41
C GLN A 289 -10.20 10.22 6.93
N ASP A 290 -11.35 10.22 7.62
CA ASP A 290 -11.43 10.34 9.08
C ASP A 290 -10.61 9.21 9.77
N TRP A 291 -10.76 7.97 9.28
CA TRP A 291 -10.01 6.83 9.80
C TRP A 291 -8.50 6.93 9.55
N LYS A 292 -8.09 7.32 8.33
CA LYS A 292 -6.66 7.50 8.02
C LYS A 292 -6.03 8.56 8.91
N SER A 293 -6.66 9.73 9.06
CA SER A 293 -6.15 10.80 9.92
C SER A 293 -6.02 10.36 11.38
N GLU A 294 -6.96 9.55 11.89
CA GLU A 294 -6.91 9.00 13.24
C GLU A 294 -5.72 8.01 13.39
N MET A 295 -5.48 7.16 12.38
CA MET A 295 -4.35 6.23 12.40
C MET A 295 -3.01 6.94 12.27
N GLU A 296 -2.92 7.98 11.44
CA GLU A 296 -1.72 8.83 11.31
C GLU A 296 -1.38 9.53 12.64
N GLN A 297 -2.38 10.10 13.30
CA GLN A 297 -2.19 10.69 14.64
C GLN A 297 -1.70 9.64 15.65
N ARG A 298 -2.26 8.43 15.59
CA ARG A 298 -1.81 7.34 16.47
C ARG A 298 -0.37 6.93 16.19
N MET A 299 0.02 6.78 14.92
CA MET A 299 1.40 6.46 14.54
C MET A 299 2.37 7.55 14.98
N LEU A 300 2.01 8.82 14.84
CA LEU A 300 2.79 9.96 15.34
C LEU A 300 2.94 9.94 16.86
N CYS A 301 1.90 9.64 17.60
CA CYS A 301 1.96 9.45 19.04
C CYS A 301 2.83 8.24 19.42
N CYS A 302 2.77 7.14 18.68
CA CYS A 302 3.54 5.93 18.94
C CYS A 302 5.02 6.05 18.54
N SER A 303 5.38 6.95 17.62
CA SER A 303 6.79 7.13 17.22
C SER A 303 7.64 7.91 18.22
N GLY A 304 7.03 8.61 19.19
CA GLY A 304 7.76 9.43 20.16
C GLY A 304 8.58 10.56 19.54
N VAL A 305 8.41 10.79 18.25
CA VAL A 305 9.19 11.76 17.47
C VAL A 305 8.53 13.14 17.57
N ARG A 306 8.98 13.93 18.52
CA ARG A 306 9.13 15.37 18.27
C ARG A 306 10.07 15.50 17.07
N LYS A 307 9.61 16.24 16.03
CA LYS A 307 10.38 16.66 14.85
C LYS A 307 11.91 16.54 15.03
N GLY A 308 12.47 15.47 14.49
CA GLY A 308 13.90 15.19 14.45
C GLY A 308 14.06 13.82 13.83
N ARG A 309 14.00 13.78 12.50
CA ARG A 309 14.13 12.54 11.72
C ARG A 309 15.51 11.91 11.96
N ASP A 310 15.51 10.67 12.44
CA ASP A 310 16.57 9.75 12.09
C ASP A 310 16.10 8.91 10.88
N LEU A 311 16.63 9.22 9.71
CA LEU A 311 16.29 8.67 8.41
C LEU A 311 17.29 7.57 8.08
N SER A 312 17.12 6.35 8.61
CA SER A 312 17.86 5.18 8.12
C SER A 312 17.10 4.37 7.05
N GLU A 313 15.82 4.66 6.76
CA GLU A 313 15.23 4.24 5.49
C GLU A 313 15.52 5.29 4.43
N LYS A 314 16.44 4.97 3.51
CA LYS A 314 16.74 5.82 2.36
C LYS A 314 15.43 6.18 1.65
N ARG A 315 15.09 7.47 1.67
CA ARG A 315 14.06 8.07 0.82
C ARG A 315 14.25 7.54 -0.61
N PRO A 316 13.19 7.06 -1.30
CA PRO A 316 13.35 6.61 -2.69
C PRO A 316 13.87 7.77 -3.54
N SER A 317 14.87 7.50 -4.37
CA SER A 317 15.41 8.47 -5.30
C SER A 317 14.35 8.88 -6.33
N ILE A 318 14.40 10.12 -6.75
CA ILE A 318 13.44 10.73 -7.66
C ILE A 318 14.11 11.10 -8.97
N SER A 319 13.42 10.85 -10.09
CA SER A 319 13.70 11.50 -11.36
C SER A 319 12.49 12.34 -11.76
N VAL A 320 12.70 13.62 -12.05
CA VAL A 320 11.69 14.48 -12.67
C VAL A 320 11.93 14.47 -14.17
N CYS A 321 10.95 13.99 -14.92
CA CYS A 321 10.98 13.94 -16.38
C CYS A 321 10.23 15.18 -16.92
N MET A 322 10.96 16.10 -17.52
CA MET A 322 10.42 17.35 -18.07
C MET A 322 10.54 17.38 -19.59
N ALA A 323 9.43 17.67 -20.26
CA ALA A 323 9.39 17.98 -21.67
C ALA A 323 9.44 19.51 -21.86
N ALA A 324 10.36 19.98 -22.71
CA ALA A 324 10.55 21.40 -22.99
C ALA A 324 10.50 21.69 -24.50
N TYR A 325 9.78 22.74 -24.89
CA TYR A 325 9.77 23.30 -26.25
C TYR A 325 9.33 24.77 -26.22
N ASN A 326 10.24 25.68 -26.60
CA ASN A 326 10.02 27.11 -26.59
C ASN A 326 9.44 27.65 -25.25
N GLY A 327 10.13 27.30 -24.15
CA GLY A 327 9.71 27.55 -22.77
C GLY A 327 10.52 28.64 -22.07
N GLU A 328 11.33 29.44 -22.76
CA GLU A 328 12.25 30.42 -22.19
C GLU A 328 11.61 31.25 -21.07
N ARG A 329 10.36 31.64 -21.25
CA ARG A 329 9.64 32.53 -20.33
C ARG A 329 9.39 31.91 -18.95
N TYR A 330 9.18 30.59 -18.85
CA TYR A 330 8.64 29.97 -17.65
C TYR A 330 9.56 28.90 -17.03
N ILE A 331 10.43 28.29 -17.86
CA ILE A 331 11.19 27.10 -17.47
C ILE A 331 12.08 27.31 -16.24
N THR A 332 12.67 28.50 -16.09
CA THR A 332 13.51 28.83 -14.91
C THR A 332 12.69 28.79 -13.62
N ALA A 333 11.51 29.40 -13.60
CA ALA A 333 10.63 29.43 -12.42
C ALA A 333 10.15 28.01 -12.08
N GLN A 334 9.80 27.21 -13.10
CA GLN A 334 9.38 25.83 -12.91
C GLN A 334 10.52 24.99 -12.33
N LEU A 335 11.72 25.05 -12.90
CA LEU A 335 12.88 24.31 -12.40
C LEU A 335 13.23 24.69 -10.96
N LEU A 336 13.20 25.96 -10.60
CA LEU A 336 13.43 26.39 -9.22
C LEU A 336 12.38 25.84 -8.25
N SER A 337 11.10 25.79 -8.64
CA SER A 337 10.03 25.22 -7.82
C SER A 337 10.21 23.70 -7.60
N ILE A 338 10.81 23.00 -8.54
CA ILE A 338 11.15 21.58 -8.47
C ILE A 338 12.39 21.38 -7.59
N LEU A 339 13.50 22.05 -7.93
CA LEU A 339 14.81 21.88 -7.28
C LEU A 339 14.77 22.18 -5.78
N SER A 340 13.89 23.10 -5.34
CA SER A 340 13.69 23.43 -3.92
C SER A 340 13.17 22.26 -3.07
N GLN A 341 12.65 21.19 -3.71
CA GLN A 341 12.06 20.03 -3.06
C GLN A 341 12.88 18.74 -3.25
N LEU A 342 13.92 18.79 -4.10
CA LEU A 342 14.75 17.64 -4.42
C LEU A 342 15.96 17.54 -3.51
N ALA A 343 16.34 16.31 -3.16
CA ALA A 343 17.59 16.00 -2.46
C ALA A 343 18.78 15.96 -3.44
N ALA A 344 20.00 15.82 -2.92
CA ALA A 344 21.22 15.83 -3.74
C ALA A 344 21.33 14.62 -4.68
N GLU A 345 20.72 13.50 -4.29
CA GLU A 345 20.70 12.24 -5.06
C GLU A 345 19.56 12.15 -6.09
N ASP A 346 18.67 13.14 -6.14
CA ASP A 346 17.60 13.21 -7.14
C ASP A 346 18.07 13.88 -8.42
N GLU A 347 17.32 13.68 -9.51
CA GLU A 347 17.66 14.27 -10.80
C GLU A 347 16.44 14.92 -11.49
N VAL A 348 16.73 15.88 -12.36
CA VAL A 348 15.77 16.47 -13.30
C VAL A 348 16.28 16.24 -14.72
N ILE A 349 15.53 15.49 -15.51
CA ILE A 349 15.85 15.23 -16.91
C ILE A 349 14.99 16.15 -17.74
N VAL A 350 15.61 17.16 -18.28
CA VAL A 350 14.97 18.10 -19.22
C VAL A 350 15.29 17.65 -20.63
N VAL A 351 14.26 17.28 -21.39
CA VAL A 351 14.41 16.98 -22.82
C VAL A 351 13.89 18.17 -23.62
N ASP A 352 14.80 18.86 -24.28
CA ASP A 352 14.47 19.98 -25.18
C ASP A 352 14.12 19.46 -26.56
N ASP A 353 12.89 19.69 -27.01
CA ASP A 353 12.38 19.18 -28.27
C ASP A 353 12.68 20.14 -29.46
N ALA A 354 13.95 20.49 -29.60
CA ALA A 354 14.48 21.41 -30.60
C ALA A 354 13.89 22.85 -30.46
N SER A 355 13.97 23.44 -29.27
CA SER A 355 13.59 24.83 -29.05
C SER A 355 14.39 25.81 -29.93
N THR A 356 13.72 26.87 -30.35
CA THR A 356 14.30 27.95 -31.18
C THR A 356 14.44 29.26 -30.43
N ASP A 357 14.03 29.29 -29.14
CA ASP A 357 14.18 30.42 -28.22
C ASP A 357 15.31 30.15 -27.19
N GLY A 358 15.45 31.00 -26.18
CA GLY A 358 16.47 30.87 -25.13
C GLY A 358 16.21 29.77 -24.09
N THR A 359 15.39 28.77 -24.36
CA THR A 359 15.04 27.70 -23.40
C THR A 359 16.28 26.97 -22.87
N ARG A 360 17.20 26.56 -23.74
CA ARG A 360 18.39 25.79 -23.37
C ARG A 360 19.32 26.63 -22.51
N GLU A 361 19.56 27.86 -22.90
CA GLU A 361 20.40 28.83 -22.17
C GLU A 361 19.85 29.06 -20.76
N ARG A 362 18.51 29.14 -20.61
CA ARG A 362 17.85 29.27 -19.30
C ARG A 362 18.09 28.05 -18.42
N VAL A 363 17.98 26.83 -18.96
CA VAL A 363 18.25 25.59 -18.23
C VAL A 363 19.72 25.54 -17.79
N GLN A 364 20.66 25.80 -18.72
CA GLN A 364 22.09 25.75 -18.46
C GLN A 364 22.55 26.82 -17.46
N SER A 365 21.91 28.00 -17.47
CA SER A 365 22.26 29.11 -16.56
C SER A 365 21.99 28.81 -15.08
N LEU A 366 21.17 27.79 -14.74
CA LEU A 366 20.91 27.38 -13.35
C LEU A 366 22.12 26.70 -12.70
N GLN A 367 23.04 26.14 -13.48
CA GLN A 367 24.26 25.48 -13.01
C GLN A 367 24.05 24.47 -11.86
N ASP A 368 22.88 23.79 -11.82
CA ASP A 368 22.55 22.81 -10.80
C ASP A 368 22.90 21.39 -11.30
N GLY A 369 23.80 20.71 -10.60
CA GLY A 369 24.31 19.39 -10.98
C GLY A 369 23.24 18.28 -11.02
N ARG A 370 22.06 18.53 -10.50
CA ARG A 370 20.90 17.59 -10.57
C ARG A 370 20.18 17.68 -11.90
N ILE A 371 20.42 18.72 -12.72
CA ILE A 371 19.77 18.88 -14.03
C ILE A 371 20.60 18.20 -15.10
N ARG A 372 19.97 17.34 -15.88
CA ARG A 372 20.52 16.75 -17.10
C ARG A 372 19.68 17.18 -18.29
N LEU A 373 20.29 17.97 -19.19
CA LEU A 373 19.67 18.44 -20.43
C LEU A 373 19.97 17.45 -21.56
N ILE A 374 18.92 17.03 -22.27
CA ILE A 374 18.97 16.20 -23.49
C ILE A 374 18.34 17.04 -24.61
N GLU A 375 19.00 17.13 -25.75
CA GLU A 375 18.54 17.95 -26.87
C GLU A 375 18.16 17.09 -28.06
N HIS A 376 16.96 17.29 -28.61
CA HIS A 376 16.56 16.72 -29.89
C HIS A 376 17.09 17.57 -31.05
N SER A 377 17.49 16.92 -32.14
CA SER A 377 17.91 17.60 -33.37
C SER A 377 16.76 18.21 -34.18
N ARG A 378 15.53 17.75 -33.91
CA ARG A 378 14.28 18.25 -34.49
C ARG A 378 13.13 18.03 -33.53
N ASN A 379 12.03 18.77 -33.72
CA ASN A 379 10.81 18.55 -32.92
C ASN A 379 10.23 17.15 -33.18
N MET A 380 10.20 16.34 -32.11
CA MET A 380 9.71 14.95 -32.09
C MET A 380 8.31 14.81 -31.49
N GLY A 381 7.81 15.87 -30.86
CA GLY A 381 6.52 15.93 -30.18
C GLY A 381 6.53 15.46 -28.74
N VAL A 382 5.59 15.98 -27.95
CA VAL A 382 5.52 15.84 -26.48
C VAL A 382 5.62 14.41 -25.98
N SER A 383 4.95 13.44 -26.64
CA SER A 383 4.98 12.03 -26.21
C SER A 383 6.36 11.40 -26.37
N ARG A 384 7.08 11.74 -27.44
CA ARG A 384 8.46 11.25 -27.63
C ARG A 384 9.41 11.88 -26.62
N THR A 385 9.24 13.18 -26.40
CA THR A 385 10.05 13.94 -25.44
C THR A 385 9.91 13.36 -24.02
N PHE A 386 8.70 13.04 -23.59
CA PHE A 386 8.49 12.35 -22.32
C PHE A 386 9.05 10.91 -22.32
N GLU A 387 8.90 10.16 -23.44
CA GLU A 387 9.49 8.82 -23.50
C GLU A 387 11.01 8.86 -23.30
N ASP A 388 11.70 9.78 -23.96
CA ASP A 388 13.15 9.86 -23.86
C ASP A 388 13.59 10.35 -22.46
N ALA A 389 12.82 11.25 -21.81
CA ALA A 389 13.04 11.61 -20.41
C ALA A 389 12.84 10.42 -19.46
N ILE A 390 11.76 9.64 -19.62
CA ILE A 390 11.46 8.46 -18.79
C ILE A 390 12.52 7.36 -18.98
N ARG A 391 12.97 7.12 -20.21
CA ARG A 391 14.05 6.14 -20.50
C ARG A 391 15.39 6.54 -19.91
N GLY A 392 15.64 7.84 -19.82
CA GLY A 392 16.84 8.39 -19.20
C GLY A 392 16.82 8.39 -17.67
N ALA A 393 15.67 8.15 -17.04
CA ALA A 393 15.48 8.26 -15.60
C ALA A 393 16.11 7.08 -14.83
N SER A 394 16.79 7.39 -13.72
CA SER A 394 17.43 6.41 -12.83
C SER A 394 16.73 6.28 -11.46
N GLY A 395 15.87 7.22 -11.11
CA GLY A 395 15.16 7.26 -9.83
C GLY A 395 14.12 6.14 -9.67
N MET A 396 13.82 5.81 -8.42
CA MET A 396 12.78 4.81 -8.08
C MET A 396 11.36 5.32 -8.32
N ILE A 397 11.15 6.63 -8.16
CA ILE A 397 9.87 7.31 -8.40
C ILE A 397 10.09 8.38 -9.47
N LEU A 398 9.30 8.32 -10.52
CA LEU A 398 9.34 9.27 -11.62
C LEU A 398 8.18 10.25 -11.51
N PHE A 399 8.47 11.53 -11.67
CA PHE A 399 7.50 12.63 -11.74
C PHE A 399 7.48 13.18 -13.15
N LEU A 400 6.31 13.42 -13.72
CA LEU A 400 6.20 14.16 -14.97
C LEU A 400 6.03 15.65 -14.69
N SER A 401 6.61 16.46 -15.55
CA SER A 401 6.54 17.91 -15.44
C SER A 401 6.49 18.57 -16.83
N ASP A 402 5.55 19.51 -17.00
CA ASP A 402 5.60 20.46 -18.10
C ASP A 402 6.53 21.62 -17.72
N GLN A 403 6.98 22.40 -18.71
CA GLN A 403 7.99 23.46 -18.54
C GLN A 403 7.45 24.78 -17.97
N ASP A 404 6.13 24.95 -17.93
CA ASP A 404 5.44 26.25 -17.78
C ASP A 404 4.56 26.36 -16.53
N ASP A 405 4.54 25.29 -15.70
CA ASP A 405 3.79 25.24 -14.44
C ASP A 405 4.63 25.73 -13.25
N LEU A 406 4.08 25.60 -12.02
CA LEU A 406 4.83 25.75 -10.76
C LEU A 406 4.41 24.66 -9.78
N TRP A 407 5.38 24.00 -9.14
CA TRP A 407 5.11 23.04 -8.09
C TRP A 407 4.81 23.71 -6.75
N VAL A 408 3.78 23.26 -6.06
CA VAL A 408 3.50 23.66 -4.68
C VAL A 408 4.57 23.08 -3.76
N ALA A 409 4.99 23.84 -2.73
CA ALA A 409 6.18 23.57 -1.91
C ALA A 409 6.26 22.18 -1.24
N ASP A 410 5.15 21.47 -1.10
CA ASP A 410 5.08 20.14 -0.50
C ASP A 410 4.61 19.04 -1.48
N LYS A 411 4.68 19.28 -2.79
CA LYS A 411 4.28 18.28 -3.80
C LYS A 411 5.08 16.98 -3.66
N VAL A 412 6.39 17.06 -3.61
CA VAL A 412 7.26 15.89 -3.54
C VAL A 412 6.99 15.09 -2.28
N SER A 413 7.01 15.72 -1.11
CA SER A 413 6.77 15.02 0.18
C SER A 413 5.37 14.40 0.24
N THR A 414 4.35 15.10 -0.24
CA THR A 414 2.96 14.62 -0.27
C THR A 414 2.80 13.40 -1.17
N ILE A 415 3.43 13.39 -2.34
CA ILE A 415 3.36 12.26 -3.29
C ILE A 415 4.19 11.07 -2.80
N LEU A 416 5.40 11.31 -2.29
CA LEU A 416 6.23 10.24 -1.73
C LEU A 416 5.54 9.53 -0.57
N GLN A 417 4.82 10.28 0.28
CA GLN A 417 4.04 9.71 1.36
C GLN A 417 3.02 8.68 0.85
N GLN A 418 2.36 8.92 -0.30
CA GLN A 418 1.41 7.95 -0.88
C GLN A 418 2.10 6.63 -1.29
N PHE A 419 3.32 6.70 -1.82
CA PHE A 419 4.09 5.52 -2.18
C PHE A 419 4.66 4.78 -0.97
N GLN A 420 5.01 5.51 0.09
CA GLN A 420 5.50 4.94 1.35
C GLN A 420 4.37 4.29 2.14
N ASP A 421 3.22 4.96 2.27
CA ASP A 421 2.06 4.47 3.02
C ASP A 421 1.42 3.24 2.36
N ASN A 422 1.56 3.09 1.05
CA ASN A 422 0.98 1.98 0.33
C ASN A 422 1.94 1.47 -0.77
N PRO A 423 2.74 0.44 -0.49
CA PRO A 423 3.65 -0.16 -1.46
C PRO A 423 2.99 -0.69 -2.74
N SER A 424 1.68 -0.98 -2.72
CA SER A 424 0.93 -1.42 -3.90
C SER A 424 0.54 -0.26 -4.84
N VAL A 425 0.70 1.00 -4.41
CA VAL A 425 0.49 2.16 -5.28
C VAL A 425 1.60 2.23 -6.30
N THR A 426 1.22 2.22 -7.57
CA THR A 426 2.13 2.29 -8.71
C THR A 426 2.05 3.64 -9.43
N LEU A 427 0.93 4.35 -9.28
CA LEU A 427 0.65 5.64 -9.92
C LEU A 427 -0.05 6.57 -8.93
N VAL A 428 0.41 7.81 -8.83
CA VAL A 428 -0.23 8.88 -8.07
C VAL A 428 -0.55 10.03 -9.03
N ALA A 429 -1.77 10.57 -8.95
CA ALA A 429 -2.19 11.78 -9.63
C ALA A 429 -2.69 12.79 -8.61
N SER A 430 -2.49 14.07 -8.85
CA SER A 430 -3.04 15.15 -8.01
C SER A 430 -3.99 16.04 -8.79
N ASP A 431 -4.73 16.91 -8.08
CA ASP A 431 -5.37 18.04 -8.70
C ASP A 431 -4.35 19.12 -9.09
N ALA A 432 -4.79 20.10 -9.86
CA ALA A 432 -4.03 21.26 -10.28
C ALA A 432 -4.88 22.53 -10.10
N ALA A 433 -4.27 23.64 -9.74
CA ALA A 433 -4.92 24.94 -9.67
C ALA A 433 -4.57 25.77 -10.92
N PRO A 434 -5.53 26.07 -11.80
CA PRO A 434 -5.28 26.90 -12.97
C PRO A 434 -4.84 28.32 -12.59
N ILE A 435 -3.75 28.79 -13.24
CA ILE A 435 -3.25 30.18 -13.14
C ILE A 435 -3.12 30.77 -14.54
N ASP A 436 -3.15 32.12 -14.63
CA ASP A 436 -2.94 32.85 -15.87
C ASP A 436 -1.43 32.98 -16.22
N GLN A 437 -1.11 33.68 -17.31
CA GLN A 437 0.27 33.93 -17.74
C GLN A 437 1.10 34.69 -16.70
N GLY A 438 0.46 35.53 -15.88
CA GLY A 438 1.08 36.32 -14.82
C GLY A 438 1.24 35.55 -13.50
N GLY A 439 0.63 34.38 -13.37
CA GLY A 439 0.63 33.60 -12.12
C GLY A 439 -0.57 33.87 -11.21
N ASN A 440 -1.56 34.64 -11.64
CA ASN A 440 -2.76 34.91 -10.87
C ASN A 440 -3.71 33.69 -10.93
N SER A 441 -4.38 33.37 -9.82
CA SER A 441 -5.32 32.27 -9.75
C SER A 441 -6.54 32.49 -10.66
N ILE A 442 -6.85 31.50 -11.50
CA ILE A 442 -8.08 31.45 -12.30
C ILE A 442 -9.14 30.60 -11.57
N SER A 443 -8.73 29.52 -10.92
CA SER A 443 -9.60 28.62 -10.18
C SER A 443 -8.77 27.84 -9.14
N GLU A 444 -9.41 27.47 -8.03
CA GLU A 444 -8.76 26.69 -6.98
C GLU A 444 -8.52 25.22 -7.37
N SER A 445 -9.23 24.70 -8.38
CA SER A 445 -9.15 23.30 -8.80
C SER A 445 -9.46 23.17 -10.29
N TYR A 446 -8.68 22.36 -10.99
CA TYR A 446 -8.92 22.01 -12.39
C TYR A 446 -10.05 20.99 -12.55
N LEU A 447 -10.23 20.11 -11.57
CA LEU A 447 -11.26 19.06 -11.60
C LEU A 447 -12.56 19.47 -10.89
N ALA A 448 -12.61 20.63 -10.24
CA ALA A 448 -13.84 21.15 -9.64
C ALA A 448 -14.99 21.17 -10.67
N GLY A 449 -16.09 20.51 -10.33
CA GLY A 449 -17.25 20.36 -11.21
C GLY A 449 -17.10 19.36 -12.36
N ARG A 450 -15.97 18.66 -12.49
CA ARG A 450 -15.74 17.69 -13.55
C ARG A 450 -16.03 16.22 -13.16
N GLY A 451 -16.51 15.97 -11.95
CA GLY A 451 -16.81 14.63 -11.41
C GLY A 451 -15.62 13.98 -10.72
N ASN A 452 -15.86 12.83 -10.09
CA ASN A 452 -14.83 12.11 -9.33
C ASN A 452 -13.76 11.51 -10.25
N PHE A 453 -12.51 11.51 -9.80
CA PHE A 453 -11.42 10.77 -10.45
C PHE A 453 -11.74 9.27 -10.50
N SER A 454 -11.61 8.69 -11.69
CA SER A 454 -11.83 7.26 -11.92
C SER A 454 -10.67 6.67 -12.73
N PRO A 455 -9.81 5.84 -12.11
CA PRO A 455 -8.62 5.32 -12.75
C PRO A 455 -8.89 4.17 -13.75
N GLY A 456 -10.12 3.63 -13.78
CA GLY A 456 -10.45 2.45 -14.59
C GLY A 456 -10.40 2.68 -16.10
N LEU A 457 -10.13 1.60 -16.86
CA LEU A 457 -10.09 1.62 -18.33
C LEU A 457 -11.37 2.22 -18.94
N PHE A 458 -12.54 1.72 -18.53
CA PHE A 458 -13.82 2.19 -19.08
C PHE A 458 -14.10 3.66 -18.80
N ALA A 459 -13.77 4.14 -17.60
CA ALA A 459 -13.92 5.55 -17.27
C ALA A 459 -13.06 6.44 -18.19
N ASN A 460 -11.81 6.02 -18.44
CA ASN A 460 -10.88 6.75 -19.29
C ASN A 460 -11.16 6.59 -20.79
N LEU A 461 -11.83 5.54 -21.21
CA LEU A 461 -12.40 5.46 -22.56
C LEU A 461 -13.54 6.48 -22.79
N ILE A 462 -14.29 6.81 -21.75
CA ILE A 462 -15.34 7.84 -21.85
C ILE A 462 -14.71 9.24 -21.73
N ARG A 463 -13.85 9.43 -20.71
CA ARG A 463 -13.22 10.72 -20.43
C ARG A 463 -11.84 10.50 -19.79
N ASN A 464 -10.82 11.24 -20.25
CA ASN A 464 -9.51 11.24 -19.61
C ASN A 464 -9.59 11.88 -18.21
N HIS A 465 -9.16 11.14 -17.19
CA HIS A 465 -9.09 11.58 -15.80
C HIS A 465 -7.66 11.95 -15.36
N TYR A 466 -6.68 11.79 -16.24
CA TYR A 466 -5.27 12.07 -15.94
C TYR A 466 -4.83 13.40 -16.55
N ILE A 467 -3.93 14.09 -15.88
CA ILE A 467 -3.25 15.29 -16.34
C ILE A 467 -1.76 15.01 -16.24
N GLY A 468 -1.02 15.07 -17.35
CA GLY A 468 0.37 14.64 -17.44
C GLY A 468 1.27 15.18 -16.33
N CYS A 469 1.35 16.50 -16.18
CA CYS A 469 2.20 17.17 -15.19
C CYS A 469 1.83 16.89 -13.72
N THR A 470 0.68 16.28 -13.45
CA THR A 470 0.27 15.89 -12.08
C THR A 470 0.69 14.47 -11.71
N LEU A 471 1.23 13.69 -12.66
CA LEU A 471 1.53 12.28 -12.48
C LEU A 471 2.88 12.04 -11.82
N ALA A 472 2.90 11.07 -10.91
CA ALA A 472 4.11 10.41 -10.45
C ALA A 472 3.87 8.90 -10.37
N PHE A 473 4.89 8.09 -10.67
CA PHE A 473 4.77 6.64 -10.72
C PHE A 473 6.07 5.93 -10.36
N ARG A 474 5.96 4.67 -9.95
CA ARG A 474 7.14 3.83 -9.73
C ARG A 474 7.83 3.54 -11.08
N ALA A 475 9.15 3.62 -11.10
CA ALA A 475 9.95 3.33 -12.31
C ALA A 475 9.62 1.95 -12.90
N SER A 476 9.30 0.97 -12.05
CA SER A 476 8.90 -0.38 -12.48
C SER A 476 7.65 -0.40 -13.38
N LEU A 477 6.78 0.61 -13.27
CA LEU A 477 5.62 0.73 -14.16
C LEU A 477 6.02 1.04 -15.61
N GLY A 478 7.22 1.59 -15.85
CA GLY A 478 7.71 1.92 -17.19
C GLY A 478 7.67 0.74 -18.15
N SER A 479 8.01 -0.47 -17.69
CA SER A 479 7.95 -1.70 -18.50
C SER A 479 6.53 -2.07 -18.96
N GLU A 480 5.50 -1.53 -18.32
CA GLU A 480 4.10 -1.81 -18.63
C GLU A 480 3.51 -0.88 -19.70
N PHE A 481 4.11 0.30 -19.93
CA PHE A 481 3.57 1.26 -20.88
C PHE A 481 4.57 1.73 -21.95
N LEU A 482 5.86 1.50 -21.82
CA LEU A 482 6.84 1.84 -22.84
C LEU A 482 6.93 0.74 -23.93
N PRO A 483 7.09 1.13 -25.20
CA PRO A 483 7.15 2.47 -25.75
C PRO A 483 5.79 3.17 -25.75
N LEU A 484 5.80 4.51 -25.74
CA LEU A 484 4.58 5.31 -25.92
C LEU A 484 4.05 5.18 -27.36
N PRO A 485 2.72 5.29 -27.60
CA PRO A 485 2.12 5.05 -28.91
C PRO A 485 2.23 6.26 -29.85
N HIS A 486 3.42 6.58 -30.34
CA HIS A 486 3.69 7.76 -31.16
C HIS A 486 2.93 7.84 -32.48
N ARG A 487 2.45 6.71 -33.01
CA ARG A 487 1.72 6.63 -34.28
C ARG A 487 0.27 7.10 -34.16
N PHE A 488 -0.20 7.29 -32.93
CA PHE A 488 -1.59 7.62 -32.63
C PHE A 488 -1.68 8.98 -31.95
N ASP A 489 -2.77 9.69 -32.17
CA ASP A 489 -3.07 10.96 -31.49
C ASP A 489 -3.54 10.68 -30.04
N ILE A 490 -2.64 10.14 -29.23
CA ILE A 490 -2.87 9.77 -27.83
C ILE A 490 -1.87 10.49 -26.95
N LEU A 491 -2.38 11.20 -25.95
CA LEU A 491 -1.53 11.82 -24.95
C LEU A 491 -0.93 10.77 -24.01
N HIS A 492 0.31 11.00 -23.57
CA HIS A 492 1.06 10.12 -22.68
C HIS A 492 0.33 9.85 -21.35
N ASP A 493 -0.41 10.84 -20.82
CA ASP A 493 -1.12 10.76 -19.55
C ASP A 493 -2.24 9.71 -19.54
N ILE A 494 -3.13 9.73 -20.55
CA ILE A 494 -4.18 8.72 -20.66
C ILE A 494 -3.59 7.31 -20.92
N TRP A 495 -2.51 7.24 -21.72
CA TRP A 495 -1.83 5.97 -21.99
C TRP A 495 -1.24 5.36 -20.72
N ILE A 496 -0.46 6.11 -19.94
CA ILE A 496 0.13 5.67 -18.68
C ILE A 496 -0.95 5.20 -17.70
N GLY A 497 -2.03 5.98 -17.53
CA GLY A 497 -3.11 5.66 -16.62
C GLY A 497 -3.88 4.40 -17.02
N VAL A 498 -4.20 4.24 -18.30
CA VAL A 498 -4.89 3.05 -18.83
C VAL A 498 -3.99 1.81 -18.73
N ARG A 499 -2.72 1.92 -19.07
CA ARG A 499 -1.75 0.82 -18.97
C ARG A 499 -1.52 0.39 -17.52
N ASN A 500 -1.46 1.35 -16.58
CA ASN A 500 -1.43 1.05 -15.15
C ASN A 500 -2.65 0.21 -14.72
N SER A 501 -3.84 0.58 -15.18
CA SER A 501 -5.08 -0.16 -14.85
C SER A 501 -5.09 -1.57 -15.43
N LEU A 502 -4.60 -1.75 -16.68
CA LEU A 502 -4.49 -3.06 -17.32
C LEU A 502 -3.43 -3.96 -16.69
N ALA A 503 -2.33 -3.37 -16.21
CA ALA A 503 -1.31 -4.07 -15.41
C ALA A 503 -1.76 -4.35 -13.96
N ARG A 504 -3.02 -4.06 -13.62
CA ARG A 504 -3.58 -4.16 -12.26
C ARG A 504 -2.86 -3.30 -11.23
N GLY A 505 -2.16 -2.25 -11.67
CA GLY A 505 -1.54 -1.27 -10.81
C GLY A 505 -2.57 -0.43 -10.05
N GLN A 506 -2.25 -0.06 -8.82
CA GLN A 506 -3.11 0.80 -8.02
C GLN A 506 -2.80 2.27 -8.31
N ALA A 507 -3.82 3.04 -8.71
CA ALA A 507 -3.73 4.48 -8.86
C ALA A 507 -4.40 5.19 -7.68
N VAL A 508 -3.71 6.20 -7.10
CA VAL A 508 -4.23 7.08 -6.06
C VAL A 508 -4.40 8.49 -6.61
N TYR A 509 -5.48 9.15 -6.24
CA TYR A 509 -5.71 10.55 -6.55
C TYR A 509 -5.69 11.40 -5.27
N ILE A 510 -4.89 12.47 -5.29
CA ILE A 510 -4.83 13.47 -4.22
C ILE A 510 -5.75 14.62 -4.61
N ASP A 511 -6.86 14.76 -3.85
CA ASP A 511 -7.90 15.77 -4.07
C ASP A 511 -7.45 17.14 -3.49
N ARG A 512 -6.23 17.53 -3.86
CA ARG A 512 -5.61 18.82 -3.51
C ARG A 512 -4.69 19.23 -4.65
N PRO A 513 -4.73 20.49 -5.08
CA PRO A 513 -3.81 21.01 -6.08
C PRO A 513 -2.37 20.95 -5.56
N LEU A 514 -1.51 20.24 -6.28
CA LEU A 514 -0.07 20.17 -6.02
C LEU A 514 0.74 20.85 -7.14
N ILE A 515 0.03 21.44 -8.11
CA ILE A 515 0.59 22.21 -9.22
C ILE A 515 -0.27 23.47 -9.43
N LEU A 516 0.41 24.58 -9.67
CA LEU A 516 -0.18 25.76 -10.26
C LEU A 516 -0.07 25.64 -11.78
N TYR A 517 -1.18 25.23 -12.43
CA TYR A 517 -1.25 24.88 -13.83
C TYR A 517 -1.46 26.11 -14.70
N ARG A 518 -0.44 26.48 -15.47
CA ARG A 518 -0.45 27.74 -16.25
C ARG A 518 -1.24 27.62 -17.55
N ARG A 519 -2.07 28.62 -17.80
CA ARG A 519 -2.90 28.73 -19.01
C ARG A 519 -2.40 29.92 -19.85
N HIS A 520 -1.96 29.62 -21.06
CA HIS A 520 -1.53 30.61 -22.05
C HIS A 520 -1.90 30.14 -23.48
N PRO A 521 -1.86 31.04 -24.51
CA PRO A 521 -2.33 30.71 -25.86
C PRO A 521 -1.65 29.51 -26.53
N HIS A 522 -0.45 29.16 -26.09
CA HIS A 522 0.33 28.04 -26.62
C HIS A 522 0.15 26.74 -25.84
N THR A 523 -0.70 26.70 -24.81
CA THR A 523 -0.98 25.48 -24.04
C THR A 523 -1.63 24.40 -24.93
N VAL A 524 -1.10 23.20 -24.92
CA VAL A 524 -1.57 22.08 -25.75
C VAL A 524 -2.99 21.66 -25.36
N THR A 525 -3.31 21.72 -24.05
CA THR A 525 -4.61 21.31 -23.50
C THR A 525 -5.52 22.51 -23.30
N GLY A 526 -6.77 22.44 -23.79
CA GLY A 526 -7.80 23.45 -23.53
C GLY A 526 -8.18 24.32 -24.71
N ARG A 527 -7.79 23.97 -25.92
CA ARG A 527 -8.40 24.55 -27.12
C ARG A 527 -9.90 24.30 -27.11
N LYS A 528 -10.72 25.34 -27.29
CA LYS A 528 -12.19 25.28 -27.23
C LYS A 528 -12.73 24.14 -28.09
N GLY A 529 -13.52 23.22 -27.45
CA GLY A 529 -14.46 22.35 -28.12
C GLY A 529 -13.84 21.32 -29.07
N LEU A 530 -13.16 20.28 -28.51
CA LEU A 530 -12.89 19.09 -29.30
C LEU A 530 -14.22 18.54 -29.87
N THR A 531 -14.32 18.46 -31.19
CA THR A 531 -15.51 17.93 -31.89
C THR A 531 -15.79 16.48 -31.45
N LEU A 532 -17.03 16.05 -31.51
CA LEU A 532 -17.40 14.67 -31.19
C LEU A 532 -16.59 13.66 -32.03
N SER A 533 -16.37 13.98 -33.32
CA SER A 533 -15.55 13.17 -34.24
C SER A 533 -14.10 13.03 -33.75
N HIS A 534 -13.48 14.10 -33.23
CA HIS A 534 -12.14 14.04 -32.68
C HIS A 534 -12.09 13.15 -31.41
N ARG A 535 -13.08 13.29 -30.54
CA ARG A 535 -13.18 12.44 -29.32
C ARG A 535 -13.31 10.96 -29.69
N ILE A 536 -14.14 10.62 -30.66
CA ILE A 536 -14.30 9.23 -31.13
C ILE A 536 -12.98 8.72 -31.73
N ARG A 537 -12.32 9.53 -32.58
CA ARG A 537 -11.04 9.16 -33.19
C ARG A 537 -9.97 8.88 -32.15
N VAL A 538 -9.78 9.72 -31.14
CA VAL A 538 -8.81 9.47 -30.07
C VAL A 538 -9.13 8.18 -29.30
N ARG A 539 -10.41 7.84 -29.11
CA ARG A 539 -10.80 6.58 -28.44
C ARG A 539 -10.51 5.34 -29.31
N LEU A 540 -10.76 5.43 -30.60
CA LEU A 540 -10.40 4.38 -31.54
C LEU A 540 -8.88 4.19 -31.61
N HIS A 541 -8.11 5.28 -31.66
CA HIS A 541 -6.65 5.22 -31.61
C HIS A 541 -6.15 4.56 -30.32
N LEU A 542 -6.76 4.86 -29.17
CA LEU A 542 -6.40 4.23 -27.88
C LEU A 542 -6.63 2.71 -27.93
N LEU A 543 -7.75 2.25 -28.48
CA LEU A 543 -8.05 0.82 -28.60
C LEU A 543 -7.07 0.13 -29.57
N LEU A 544 -6.77 0.75 -30.71
CA LEU A 544 -5.80 0.22 -31.68
C LEU A 544 -4.40 0.13 -31.07
N ALA A 545 -3.96 1.17 -30.37
CA ALA A 545 -2.65 1.19 -29.69
C ALA A 545 -2.56 0.10 -28.61
N LEU A 546 -3.63 -0.14 -27.86
CA LEU A 546 -3.69 -1.22 -26.86
C LEU A 546 -3.59 -2.60 -27.54
N ALA A 547 -4.23 -2.80 -28.67
CA ALA A 547 -4.14 -4.04 -29.45
C ALA A 547 -2.71 -4.26 -29.97
N GLU A 548 -2.10 -3.25 -30.62
CA GLU A 548 -0.71 -3.32 -31.11
C GLU A 548 0.29 -3.62 -29.99
N PHE A 549 0.15 -2.94 -28.86
CA PHE A 549 1.04 -3.14 -27.71
C PHE A 549 0.93 -4.57 -27.16
N SER A 550 -0.29 -5.10 -27.09
CA SER A 550 -0.54 -6.47 -26.61
C SER A 550 0.05 -7.53 -27.54
N ILE A 551 -0.03 -7.32 -28.85
CA ILE A 551 0.57 -8.21 -29.86
C ILE A 551 2.11 -8.14 -29.76
N SER A 552 2.69 -6.94 -29.71
CA SER A 552 4.13 -6.74 -29.62
C SER A 552 4.74 -7.36 -28.36
N LYS A 553 4.03 -7.31 -27.22
CA LYS A 553 4.47 -7.92 -25.95
C LYS A 553 4.43 -9.46 -26.03
N ARG A 554 3.47 -10.05 -26.75
CA ARG A 554 3.38 -11.53 -26.98
C ARG A 554 4.47 -12.07 -27.90
N ILE A 555 4.94 -11.27 -28.85
CA ILE A 555 6.01 -11.68 -29.78
C ILE A 555 7.40 -11.65 -29.12
N LYS A 556 7.58 -10.84 -28.07
CA LYS A 556 8.85 -10.70 -27.33
C LYS A 556 8.99 -11.65 -26.12
N MET A 557 7.93 -12.36 -25.75
CA MET A 557 7.92 -13.46 -24.76
C MET A 557 8.05 -14.81 -25.44
#